data_78354e6d01423dfe871436f6594d5de5
#
_entry.id   78354e6d01423dfe871436f6594d5de5
#
_cell.length_a   1.000
_cell.length_b   1.000
_cell.length_c   1.000
_cell.angle_alpha   90.00
_cell.angle_beta   90.00
_cell.angle_gamma   90.00
#
_symmetry.space_group_name_H-M   'P 1'
#
loop_
_entity.id
_entity.type
_entity.pdbx_description
1 polymer ?
#
loop_
_entity_poly.entity_id
_entity_poly.type
_entity_poly.pdbx_seq_one_letter_code
_entity_poly.pdbx_strand_id
1 'polypeptide(L)'
;MFGWNKREATATRVAKAVWNEAVIAQSDQYEVVEGNVYFPPEAAGKDYLRPSATHSTCPWKGEASYFDVVVDGKINRDAAWYYPSPKDAAKNITGHIAFWRGVKVEK
;
A
#
# COMPACT_ATOMS: atom_id res chain seq x y z
N MET A 1 33.24 -3.34 10.70
CA MET A 1 32.84 -3.32 10.56
C MET A 1 32.42 -3.34 10.42
N PHE A 2 32.12 -3.44 10.34
CA PHE A 2 31.48 -3.36 10.10
C PHE A 2 30.75 -3.48 10.10
N GLY A 3 30.46 -3.65 10.13
CA GLY A 3 29.73 -3.90 10.08
C GLY A 3 28.96 -3.84 9.79
N TRP A 4 28.75 -3.78 9.85
CA TRP A 4 27.96 -3.64 9.45
C TRP A 4 27.48 -3.41 8.46
N ASN A 5 27.57 -3.10 8.05
CA ASN A 5 27.25 -2.64 6.95
C ASN A 5 26.68 -3.49 6.02
N LYS A 6 27.07 -4.53 5.86
CA LYS A 6 26.48 -5.39 5.07
C LYS A 6 25.11 -5.59 5.41
N ARG A 7 24.82 -5.45 6.58
CA ARG A 7 23.52 -5.63 7.01
C ARG A 7 22.59 -4.65 6.37
N GLU A 8 22.98 -3.44 6.28
CA GLU A 8 22.16 -2.54 5.67
C GLU A 8 21.99 -2.82 4.26
N ALA A 9 23.03 -3.18 3.62
CA ALA A 9 22.99 -3.43 2.21
C ALA A 9 21.98 -4.50 1.88
N THR A 10 21.81 -5.47 2.75
CA THR A 10 20.91 -6.55 2.44
C THR A 10 19.56 -6.36 3.04
N ALA A 11 19.48 -5.55 4.04
CA ALA A 11 18.29 -5.53 4.83
C ALA A 11 17.18 -4.77 4.22
N THR A 12 17.48 -3.69 3.58
CA THR A 12 16.43 -2.74 3.31
C THR A 12 16.07 -2.71 1.85
N ARG A 13 14.85 -3.06 1.58
CA ARG A 13 14.25 -2.81 0.31
C ARG A 13 13.13 -1.84 0.53
N VAL A 14 13.12 -0.78 -0.23
CA VAL A 14 12.11 0.25 -0.13
C VAL A 14 11.12 0.05 -1.27
N ALA A 15 9.85 -0.10 -0.92
CA ALA A 15 8.79 -0.14 -1.92
C ALA A 15 8.23 1.25 -2.10
N LYS A 16 7.83 1.58 -3.33
CA LYS A 16 7.21 2.85 -3.66
C LYS A 16 6.00 2.64 -4.52
N ALA A 17 4.99 3.46 -4.31
CA ALA A 17 3.84 3.54 -5.20
C ALA A 17 3.85 4.92 -5.84
N VAL A 18 3.84 4.97 -7.17
CA VAL A 18 3.97 6.21 -7.93
C VAL A 18 2.81 6.35 -8.90
N TRP A 19 2.22 7.52 -8.95
CA TRP A 19 1.18 7.82 -9.91
C TRP A 19 1.20 9.31 -10.23
N ASN A 20 1.02 9.62 -11.51
CA ASN A 20 0.99 11.01 -11.99
C ASN A 20 2.21 11.79 -11.49
N GLU A 21 3.38 11.13 -11.54
CA GLU A 21 4.68 11.71 -11.16
C GLU A 21 4.81 12.03 -9.68
N ALA A 22 3.96 11.48 -8.84
CA ALA A 22 4.06 11.67 -7.39
C ALA A 22 4.29 10.33 -6.71
N VAL A 23 5.15 10.33 -5.70
CA VAL A 23 5.32 9.18 -4.83
C VAL A 23 4.23 9.25 -3.78
N ILE A 24 3.23 8.36 -3.89
CA ILE A 24 2.06 8.41 -3.02
C ILE A 24 2.21 7.52 -1.80
N ALA A 25 3.14 6.59 -1.82
CA ALA A 25 3.47 5.77 -0.64
C ALA A 25 4.89 5.28 -0.77
N GLN A 26 5.57 5.12 0.35
CA GLN A 26 6.94 4.62 0.35
C GLN A 26 7.26 4.06 1.73
N SER A 27 7.83 2.87 1.78
CA SER A 27 8.22 2.26 3.04
C SER A 27 9.15 1.09 2.82
N ASP A 28 10.01 0.83 3.80
CA ASP A 28 10.77 -0.41 3.86
C ASP A 28 10.07 -1.42 4.77
N GLN A 29 8.93 -1.04 5.33
CA GLN A 29 8.13 -1.89 6.22
C GLN A 29 6.83 -2.23 5.52
N TYR A 30 6.85 -3.22 4.65
CA TYR A 30 5.65 -3.59 3.90
C TYR A 30 5.44 -5.09 3.95
N GLU A 31 4.21 -5.51 3.66
CA GLU A 31 3.87 -6.91 3.55
C GLU A 31 3.58 -7.24 2.10
N VAL A 32 3.88 -8.46 1.69
CA VAL A 32 3.53 -8.92 0.34
C VAL A 32 2.54 -10.05 0.48
N VAL A 33 1.36 -9.89 -0.08
CA VAL A 33 0.33 -10.91 -0.04
C VAL A 33 -0.23 -11.06 -1.45
N GLU A 34 -0.21 -12.28 -1.97
CA GLU A 34 -0.72 -12.59 -3.31
C GLU A 34 -0.05 -11.72 -4.39
N GLY A 35 1.24 -11.42 -4.19
CA GLY A 35 1.98 -10.60 -5.14
C GLY A 35 1.76 -9.11 -5.01
N ASN A 36 0.88 -8.67 -4.14
CA ASN A 36 0.62 -7.26 -3.92
C ASN A 36 1.40 -6.73 -2.73
N VAL A 37 1.94 -5.53 -2.86
CA VAL A 37 2.62 -4.83 -1.78
C VAL A 37 1.57 -4.09 -0.98
N TYR A 38 1.56 -4.33 0.33
CA TYR A 38 0.70 -3.63 1.27
C TYR A 38 1.56 -2.72 2.12
N PHE A 39 1.34 -1.43 1.98
CA PHE A 39 2.12 -0.41 2.71
C PHE A 39 1.49 -0.15 4.07
N PRO A 40 2.30 0.07 5.12
CA PRO A 40 1.74 0.48 6.39
C PRO A 40 0.91 1.76 6.22
N PRO A 41 -0.16 1.92 7.00
CA PRO A 41 -1.05 3.09 6.80
C PRO A 41 -0.31 4.42 6.88
N GLU A 42 0.68 4.53 7.74
CA GLU A 42 1.41 5.79 7.91
C GLU A 42 2.36 6.08 6.76
N ALA A 43 2.62 5.11 5.88
CA ALA A 43 3.54 5.29 4.76
C ALA A 43 2.88 5.93 3.55
N ALA A 44 1.56 6.01 3.53
CA ALA A 44 0.82 6.60 2.41
C ALA A 44 0.55 8.07 2.70
N GLY A 45 0.73 8.91 1.69
CA GLY A 45 0.46 10.33 1.82
C GLY A 45 -1.04 10.59 1.90
N LYS A 46 -1.50 11.09 3.04
CA LYS A 46 -2.94 11.28 3.25
C LYS A 46 -3.55 12.28 2.30
N ASP A 47 -2.76 13.22 1.83
CA ASP A 47 -3.25 14.22 0.89
C ASP A 47 -3.57 13.61 -0.47
N TYR A 48 -3.04 12.42 -0.76
CA TYR A 48 -3.27 11.75 -2.03
C TYR A 48 -4.41 10.75 -1.97
N LEU A 49 -4.99 10.51 -0.80
CA LEU A 49 -6.02 9.48 -0.64
C LEU A 49 -7.35 10.12 -0.25
N ARG A 50 -8.40 9.71 -0.93
CA ARG A 50 -9.75 10.19 -0.63
C ARG A 50 -10.65 8.97 -0.42
N PRO A 51 -11.38 8.89 0.69
CA PRO A 51 -12.23 7.72 0.93
C PRO A 51 -13.24 7.53 -0.19
N SER A 52 -13.43 6.27 -0.55
CA SER A 52 -14.41 5.86 -1.55
C SER A 52 -15.52 5.07 -0.87
N ALA A 53 -16.68 5.06 -1.47
CA ALA A 53 -17.80 4.29 -0.96
C ALA A 53 -17.75 2.83 -1.42
N THR A 54 -16.78 2.46 -2.22
CA THR A 54 -16.68 1.11 -2.77
C THR A 54 -16.18 0.13 -1.72
N HIS A 55 -16.78 -1.07 -1.73
CA HIS A 55 -16.36 -2.18 -0.88
C HIS A 55 -16.39 -3.45 -1.69
N SER A 56 -15.57 -4.41 -1.30
CA SER A 56 -15.61 -5.74 -1.91
C SER A 56 -15.28 -6.76 -0.83
N THR A 57 -15.54 -8.04 -1.12
CA THR A 57 -15.32 -9.09 -0.15
C THR A 57 -14.36 -10.12 -0.72
N CYS A 58 -13.34 -10.45 0.06
CA CYS A 58 -12.43 -11.55 -0.22
C CYS A 58 -12.74 -12.65 0.79
N PRO A 59 -13.02 -13.89 0.33
CA PRO A 59 -13.43 -14.94 1.26
C PRO A 59 -12.45 -15.20 2.40
N TRP A 60 -11.15 -15.07 2.16
CA TRP A 60 -10.20 -15.37 3.22
C TRP A 60 -9.64 -14.14 3.92
N LYS A 61 -9.69 -12.97 3.27
CA LYS A 61 -9.15 -11.74 3.87
C LYS A 61 -10.21 -10.89 4.56
N GLY A 62 -11.44 -10.91 4.06
CA GLY A 62 -12.51 -10.12 4.65
C GLY A 62 -13.00 -9.03 3.71
N GLU A 63 -13.59 -7.99 4.28
CA GLU A 63 -14.14 -6.89 3.49
C GLU A 63 -13.08 -5.84 3.23
N ALA A 64 -12.89 -5.47 1.97
CA ALA A 64 -11.99 -4.41 1.57
C ALA A 64 -12.75 -3.10 1.44
N SER A 65 -12.08 -2.03 1.82
CA SER A 65 -12.52 -0.66 1.56
C SER A 65 -11.53 -0.02 0.60
N TYR A 66 -11.93 1.08 -0.03
CA TYR A 66 -11.15 1.66 -1.11
C TYR A 66 -10.90 3.14 -0.90
N PHE A 67 -9.82 3.61 -1.51
CA PHE A 67 -9.54 5.03 -1.65
C PHE A 67 -9.42 5.38 -3.13
N ASP A 68 -9.87 6.57 -3.49
CA ASP A 68 -9.44 7.19 -4.74
C ASP A 68 -8.06 7.80 -4.52
N VAL A 69 -7.22 7.77 -5.54
CA VAL A 69 -5.92 8.44 -5.50
C VAL A 69 -6.07 9.77 -6.24
N VAL A 70 -5.69 10.86 -5.60
CA VAL A 70 -5.85 12.20 -6.16
C VAL A 70 -4.49 12.89 -6.16
N VAL A 71 -4.04 13.31 -7.34
CA VAL A 71 -2.77 14.02 -7.50
C VAL A 71 -2.98 15.17 -8.48
N ASP A 72 -2.67 16.37 -8.05
CA ASP A 72 -2.79 17.57 -8.90
C ASP A 72 -4.16 17.68 -9.56
N GLY A 73 -5.21 17.43 -8.77
CA GLY A 73 -6.57 17.53 -9.26
C GLY A 73 -7.04 16.36 -10.10
N LYS A 74 -6.18 15.44 -10.46
CA LYS A 74 -6.58 14.24 -11.19
C LYS A 74 -6.98 13.15 -10.23
N ILE A 75 -8.06 12.45 -10.55
CA ILE A 75 -8.65 11.45 -9.69
C ILE A 75 -8.52 10.08 -10.36
N ASN A 76 -7.90 9.14 -9.64
CA ASN A 76 -7.84 7.75 -10.06
C ASN A 76 -8.76 6.97 -9.10
N ARG A 77 -9.96 6.63 -9.58
CA ARG A 77 -11.00 6.09 -8.72
C ARG A 77 -10.68 4.68 -8.28
N ASP A 78 -10.85 4.43 -6.96
CA ASP A 78 -10.69 3.11 -6.36
C ASP A 78 -9.31 2.52 -6.65
N ALA A 79 -8.29 3.36 -6.72
CA ALA A 79 -6.95 2.92 -7.10
C ALA A 79 -6.17 2.37 -5.92
N ALA A 80 -6.72 2.42 -4.73
CA ALA A 80 -6.11 1.84 -3.54
C ALA A 80 -7.15 1.07 -2.74
N TRP A 81 -6.71 0.02 -2.05
CA TRP A 81 -7.63 -0.73 -1.18
C TRP A 81 -6.92 -1.11 0.11
N TYR A 82 -7.72 -1.44 1.13
CA TYR A 82 -7.21 -1.87 2.42
C TYR A 82 -8.28 -2.70 3.12
N TYR A 83 -7.85 -3.49 4.10
CA TYR A 83 -8.74 -4.30 4.90
C TYR A 83 -8.72 -3.73 6.32
N PRO A 84 -9.75 -2.97 6.73
CA PRO A 84 -9.74 -2.38 8.08
C PRO A 84 -9.87 -3.42 9.18
N SER A 85 -10.56 -4.53 8.90
CA SER A 85 -10.76 -5.59 9.88
C SER A 85 -10.64 -6.94 9.20
N PRO A 86 -9.43 -7.32 8.80
CA PRO A 86 -9.26 -8.57 8.06
C PRO A 86 -9.47 -9.78 8.97
N LYS A 87 -9.76 -10.92 8.35
CA LYS A 87 -9.81 -12.18 9.07
C LYS A 87 -8.44 -12.53 9.60
N ASP A 88 -8.39 -13.43 10.58
CA ASP A 88 -7.15 -13.76 11.26
C ASP A 88 -6.02 -14.16 10.31
N ALA A 89 -6.34 -14.87 9.24
CA ALA A 89 -5.32 -15.31 8.29
C ALA A 89 -4.63 -14.16 7.58
N ALA A 90 -5.23 -12.97 7.57
CA ALA A 90 -4.66 -11.78 6.93
C ALA A 90 -4.39 -10.66 7.94
N LYS A 91 -4.24 -11.01 9.20
CA LYS A 91 -4.09 -10.02 10.25
C LYS A 91 -2.88 -9.12 10.06
N ASN A 92 -1.83 -9.62 9.41
CA ASN A 92 -0.61 -8.85 9.17
C ASN A 92 -0.82 -7.65 8.25
N ILE A 93 -1.91 -7.63 7.47
CA ILE A 93 -2.16 -6.49 6.57
C ILE A 93 -3.25 -5.56 7.08
N THR A 94 -3.59 -5.64 8.35
CA THR A 94 -4.62 -4.77 8.94
C THR A 94 -4.31 -3.31 8.64
N GLY A 95 -5.24 -2.63 7.95
CA GLY A 95 -5.11 -1.21 7.63
C GLY A 95 -4.03 -0.87 6.62
N HIS A 96 -3.26 -1.84 6.17
CA HIS A 96 -2.22 -1.60 5.15
C HIS A 96 -2.87 -1.35 3.80
N ILE A 97 -2.22 -0.54 2.98
CA ILE A 97 -2.80 -0.04 1.74
C ILE A 97 -2.06 -0.61 0.54
N ALA A 98 -2.81 -1.16 -0.41
CA ALA A 98 -2.28 -1.66 -1.68
C ALA A 98 -2.83 -0.80 -2.81
N PHE A 99 -2.15 -0.81 -3.95
CA PHE A 99 -2.48 0.06 -5.08
C PHE A 99 -2.56 -0.74 -6.37
N TRP A 100 -3.37 -0.24 -7.30
CA TRP A 100 -3.53 -0.82 -8.63
C TRP A 100 -4.01 0.28 -9.61
N ARG A 101 -4.56 -0.10 -10.74
CA ARG A 101 -5.19 0.81 -11.71
C ARG A 101 -4.23 1.91 -12.18
N GLY A 102 -3.07 1.47 -12.66
CA GLY A 102 -2.11 2.41 -13.20
C GLY A 102 -1.14 3.00 -12.20
N VAL A 103 -1.35 2.75 -10.91
CA VAL A 103 -0.35 3.11 -9.91
C VAL A 103 0.80 2.13 -10.04
N LYS A 104 2.00 2.65 -10.24
CA LYS A 104 3.17 1.83 -10.40
C LYS A 104 3.77 1.53 -9.05
N VAL A 105 3.91 0.25 -8.74
CA VAL A 105 4.48 -0.17 -7.46
C VAL A 105 5.82 -0.84 -7.75
N GLU A 106 6.87 -0.33 -7.12
CA GLU A 106 8.24 -0.83 -7.27
C GLU A 106 8.73 -1.32 -5.92
N LYS A 107 9.52 -2.39 -5.91
CA LYS A 107 10.18 -2.84 -4.67
C LYS A 107 11.63 -3.20 -4.93
#